data_4ab9225b6dff95a7977e2719e780727c
#
_entry.id   4ab9225b6dff95a7977e2719e780727c
#
_cell.length_a   1.000
_cell.length_b   1.000
_cell.length_c   1.000
_cell.angle_alpha   90.00
_cell.angle_beta   90.00
_cell.angle_gamma   90.00
#
_symmetry.space_group_name_H-M   'P 1'
#
loop_
_entity.id
_entity.type
_entity.pdbx_description
1 polymer ?
#
loop_
_entity_poly.entity_id
_entity_poly.type
_entity_poly.pdbx_seq_one_letter_code
_entity_poly.pdbx_strand_id
1 'polypeptide(L)'
;MQVKEVLVLLTDQWADWEAAYAISGINSVPQYTVKTIAVDKEPKVSMGGISAEIDYILTDYHHLDNLAMLILPGGFGWQNKRHDEIAVFVKEIIDSQVPVAAMCGAAIFLGKHGFLDTVKHTGDDLEFFQKEHGYNGQDFYVSAQIVRDNEIITANETAAVEFASTIFELLKVVADEAVDAWHDHFKYGMVR
;
A
#
# COMPACT_ATOMS: atom_id res chain seq x y z
N MET A 1 24.07 9.56 1.53
CA MET A 1 22.64 9.81 1.75
C MET A 1 22.14 8.80 2.78
N GLN A 2 21.24 9.20 3.68
CA GLN A 2 20.62 8.26 4.62
C GLN A 2 19.65 7.37 3.85
N VAL A 3 19.71 6.07 4.07
CA VAL A 3 18.77 5.11 3.48
C VAL A 3 17.41 5.30 4.17
N LYS A 4 16.35 5.52 3.39
CA LYS A 4 14.99 5.65 3.91
C LYS A 4 14.28 4.31 3.95
N GLU A 5 13.36 4.17 4.89
CA GLU A 5 12.55 2.96 5.01
C GLU A 5 11.24 3.08 4.24
N VAL A 6 10.82 1.97 3.65
CA VAL A 6 9.47 1.77 3.15
C VAL A 6 8.86 0.63 3.96
N LEU A 7 7.78 0.93 4.67
CA LEU A 7 7.09 -0.07 5.48
C LEU A 7 6.03 -0.80 4.66
N VAL A 8 5.97 -2.11 4.81
CA VAL A 8 4.89 -2.96 4.31
C VAL A 8 4.13 -3.51 5.51
N LEU A 9 2.90 -3.05 5.71
CA LEU A 9 2.05 -3.51 6.80
C LEU A 9 1.37 -4.82 6.41
N LEU A 10 1.68 -5.86 7.15
CA LEU A 10 1.18 -7.20 6.90
C LEU A 10 0.13 -7.60 7.93
N THR A 11 -0.98 -8.12 7.41
CA THR A 11 -2.00 -8.85 8.17
C THR A 11 -1.89 -10.35 7.89
N ASP A 12 -2.57 -11.20 8.65
CA ASP A 12 -2.71 -12.59 8.22
C ASP A 12 -3.51 -12.67 6.92
N GLN A 13 -3.17 -13.62 6.05
CA GLN A 13 -3.76 -13.78 4.72
C GLN A 13 -3.64 -12.52 3.83
N TRP A 14 -2.50 -11.82 3.93
CA TRP A 14 -2.18 -10.74 3.00
C TRP A 14 -1.98 -11.27 1.58
N ALA A 15 -2.33 -10.46 0.58
CA ALA A 15 -2.21 -10.82 -0.83
C ALA A 15 -0.75 -10.62 -1.30
N ASP A 16 0.01 -11.71 -1.40
CA ASP A 16 1.44 -11.68 -1.72
C ASP A 16 1.77 -11.12 -3.11
N TRP A 17 0.87 -11.26 -4.09
CA TRP A 17 1.08 -10.74 -5.44
C TRP A 17 0.90 -9.22 -5.54
N GLU A 18 0.15 -8.58 -4.65
CA GLU A 18 -0.25 -7.18 -4.80
C GLU A 18 0.91 -6.21 -4.65
N ALA A 19 1.76 -6.39 -3.65
CA ALA A 19 2.91 -5.54 -3.39
C ALA A 19 4.24 -6.10 -3.92
N ALA A 20 4.26 -7.31 -4.49
CA ALA A 20 5.48 -8.02 -4.84
C ALA A 20 6.39 -7.23 -5.79
N TYR A 21 5.83 -6.62 -6.84
CA TYR A 21 6.57 -5.79 -7.78
C TYR A 21 7.15 -4.54 -7.11
N ALA A 22 6.33 -3.84 -6.31
CA ALA A 22 6.75 -2.65 -5.58
C ALA A 22 7.89 -2.95 -4.61
N ILE A 23 7.73 -3.97 -3.77
CA ILE A 23 8.73 -4.41 -2.78
C ILE A 23 10.05 -4.75 -3.47
N SER A 24 9.98 -5.54 -4.55
CA SER A 24 11.17 -5.98 -5.28
C SER A 24 11.91 -4.80 -5.93
N GLY A 25 11.18 -3.90 -6.60
CA GLY A 25 11.77 -2.73 -7.24
C GLY A 25 12.37 -1.73 -6.25
N ILE A 26 11.66 -1.41 -5.17
CA ILE A 26 12.15 -0.49 -4.13
C ILE A 26 13.43 -1.04 -3.49
N ASN A 27 13.44 -2.33 -3.13
CA ASN A 27 14.58 -2.93 -2.44
C ASN A 27 15.80 -3.19 -3.36
N SER A 28 15.66 -2.98 -4.68
CA SER A 28 16.75 -3.10 -5.64
C SER A 28 17.64 -1.84 -5.73
N VAL A 29 17.24 -0.73 -5.13
CA VAL A 29 17.98 0.54 -5.18
C VAL A 29 18.54 0.92 -3.81
N PRO A 30 19.75 1.51 -3.75
CA PRO A 30 20.44 1.74 -2.47
C PRO A 30 19.84 2.86 -1.61
N GLN A 31 18.89 3.64 -2.13
CA GLN A 31 18.26 4.75 -1.42
C GLN A 31 17.20 4.30 -0.41
N TYR A 32 16.64 3.11 -0.60
CA TYR A 32 15.55 2.58 0.18
C TYR A 32 15.87 1.20 0.77
N THR A 33 15.18 0.87 1.84
CA THR A 33 15.08 -0.49 2.39
C THR A 33 13.63 -0.78 2.73
N VAL A 34 13.15 -1.95 2.32
CA VAL A 34 11.81 -2.41 2.67
C VAL A 34 11.86 -3.12 4.01
N LYS A 35 10.91 -2.80 4.89
CA LYS A 35 10.72 -3.38 6.20
C LYS A 35 9.27 -3.80 6.40
N THR A 36 9.06 -4.90 7.09
CA THR A 36 7.73 -5.39 7.44
C THR A 36 7.28 -4.83 8.79
N ILE A 37 5.99 -4.49 8.91
CA ILE A 37 5.39 -4.03 10.15
C ILE A 37 4.02 -4.69 10.34
N ALA A 38 3.66 -5.00 11.58
CA ALA A 38 2.37 -5.59 11.93
C ALA A 38 1.93 -5.18 13.35
N VAL A 39 0.73 -5.58 13.75
CA VAL A 39 0.19 -5.33 15.11
C VAL A 39 0.92 -6.13 16.19
N ASP A 40 1.56 -7.22 15.82
CA ASP A 40 2.32 -8.10 16.70
C ASP A 40 3.56 -8.67 15.98
N LYS A 41 4.42 -9.35 16.71
CA LYS A 41 5.71 -9.90 16.21
C LYS A 41 5.57 -11.28 15.56
N GLU A 42 4.40 -11.87 15.60
CA GLU A 42 4.18 -13.20 15.00
C GLU A 42 4.30 -13.14 13.47
N PRO A 43 4.97 -14.10 12.84
CA PRO A 43 5.06 -14.16 11.38
C PRO A 43 3.67 -14.12 10.72
N LYS A 44 3.53 -13.36 9.64
CA LYS A 44 2.27 -13.26 8.90
C LYS A 44 2.29 -14.19 7.68
N VAL A 45 1.28 -15.02 7.55
CA VAL A 45 1.17 -15.96 6.44
C VAL A 45 0.28 -15.38 5.35
N SER A 46 0.81 -15.31 4.12
CA SER A 46 0.08 -14.79 2.97
C SER A 46 -1.02 -15.73 2.48
N MET A 47 -1.83 -15.27 1.55
CA MET A 47 -2.83 -16.10 0.85
C MET A 47 -2.15 -17.22 0.04
N GLY A 48 -0.94 -17.01 -0.48
CA GLY A 48 -0.12 -18.00 -1.17
C GLY A 48 0.64 -18.95 -0.22
N GLY A 49 0.52 -18.79 1.10
CA GLY A 49 1.20 -19.63 2.10
C GLY A 49 2.64 -19.21 2.41
N ILE A 50 3.07 -18.01 1.99
CA ILE A 50 4.40 -17.49 2.30
C ILE A 50 4.39 -16.91 3.72
N SER A 51 5.31 -17.38 4.57
CA SER A 51 5.51 -16.84 5.91
C SER A 51 6.50 -15.69 5.87
N ALA A 52 6.07 -14.51 6.31
CA ALA A 52 6.91 -13.32 6.40
C ALA A 52 7.22 -12.99 7.87
N GLU A 53 8.50 -12.82 8.17
CA GLU A 53 8.96 -12.30 9.45
C GLU A 53 8.59 -10.82 9.58
N ILE A 54 8.35 -10.34 10.81
CA ILE A 54 7.98 -8.97 11.10
C ILE A 54 9.18 -8.21 11.69
N ASP A 55 9.63 -7.16 10.99
CA ASP A 55 10.73 -6.31 11.45
C ASP A 55 10.30 -5.42 12.62
N TYR A 56 9.10 -4.82 12.57
CA TYR A 56 8.59 -3.89 13.58
C TYR A 56 7.17 -4.23 14.01
N ILE A 57 6.81 -3.86 15.23
CA ILE A 57 5.40 -3.77 15.64
C ILE A 57 4.97 -2.31 15.63
N LEU A 58 3.67 -2.05 15.40
CA LEU A 58 3.14 -0.69 15.21
C LEU A 58 3.49 0.23 16.38
N THR A 59 3.34 -0.26 17.61
CA THR A 59 3.57 0.51 18.84
C THR A 59 5.01 0.92 19.08
N ASP A 60 5.97 0.25 18.46
CA ASP A 60 7.39 0.47 18.67
C ASP A 60 8.05 1.25 17.54
N TYR A 61 7.30 1.57 16.48
CA TYR A 61 7.85 2.31 15.35
C TYR A 61 7.65 3.83 15.55
N HIS A 62 8.77 4.55 15.73
CA HIS A 62 8.77 5.99 16.01
C HIS A 62 9.67 6.79 15.05
N HIS A 63 10.07 6.21 13.92
CA HIS A 63 11.05 6.79 12.98
C HIS A 63 10.40 7.42 11.74
N LEU A 64 9.31 8.20 11.92
CA LEU A 64 8.55 8.80 10.80
C LEU A 64 9.40 9.74 9.94
N ASP A 65 10.40 10.39 10.49
CA ASP A 65 11.37 11.24 9.77
C ASP A 65 12.23 10.44 8.77
N ASN A 66 12.42 9.14 8.99
CA ASN A 66 13.11 8.23 8.09
C ASN A 66 12.16 7.43 7.19
N LEU A 67 10.86 7.53 7.38
CA LEU A 67 9.87 6.79 6.59
C LEU A 67 9.62 7.49 5.25
N ALA A 68 9.76 6.74 4.16
CA ALA A 68 9.48 7.21 2.81
C ALA A 68 8.04 6.91 2.36
N MET A 69 7.47 5.79 2.80
CA MET A 69 6.12 5.36 2.41
C MET A 69 5.63 4.23 3.32
N LEU A 70 4.32 4.14 3.49
CA LEU A 70 3.62 2.97 4.02
C LEU A 70 2.85 2.28 2.90
N ILE A 71 3.08 0.98 2.70
CA ILE A 71 2.36 0.12 1.74
C ILE A 71 1.45 -0.83 2.51
N LEU A 72 0.19 -0.89 2.09
CA LEU A 72 -0.86 -1.72 2.67
C LEU A 72 -1.34 -2.70 1.59
N PRO A 73 -0.77 -3.91 1.47
CA PRO A 73 -1.34 -4.95 0.62
C PRO A 73 -2.73 -5.34 1.11
N GLY A 74 -3.60 -5.72 0.20
CA GLY A 74 -4.90 -6.27 0.54
C GLY A 74 -4.85 -7.69 1.09
N GLY A 75 -5.90 -8.44 0.87
CA GLY A 75 -6.07 -9.79 1.37
C GLY A 75 -7.20 -9.92 2.40
N PHE A 76 -7.46 -11.14 2.85
CA PHE A 76 -8.59 -11.43 3.74
C PHE A 76 -8.38 -10.97 5.19
N GLY A 77 -7.14 -10.70 5.60
CA GLY A 77 -6.83 -10.22 6.93
C GLY A 77 -7.52 -8.92 7.31
N TRP A 78 -7.86 -8.07 6.33
CA TRP A 78 -8.59 -6.81 6.53
C TRP A 78 -10.04 -6.96 6.98
N GLN A 79 -10.58 -8.17 6.98
CA GLN A 79 -11.92 -8.47 7.51
C GLN A 79 -11.92 -8.73 9.04
N ASN A 80 -10.75 -8.74 9.68
CA ASN A 80 -10.59 -9.00 11.11
C ASN A 80 -10.87 -7.72 11.94
N LYS A 81 -11.42 -7.88 13.16
CA LYS A 81 -11.87 -6.76 14.00
C LYS A 81 -10.74 -6.00 14.75
N ARG A 82 -9.48 -6.42 14.62
CA ARG A 82 -8.33 -5.84 15.36
C ARG A 82 -7.65 -4.65 14.65
N HIS A 83 -8.40 -3.89 13.84
CA HIS A 83 -7.81 -2.87 12.98
C HIS A 83 -7.79 -1.44 13.56
N ASP A 84 -8.32 -1.23 14.77
CA ASP A 84 -8.33 0.11 15.36
C ASP A 84 -6.91 0.63 15.62
N GLU A 85 -5.99 -0.25 16.03
CA GLU A 85 -4.57 0.09 16.23
C GLU A 85 -3.90 0.47 14.90
N ILE A 86 -4.22 -0.24 13.81
CA ILE A 86 -3.73 0.07 12.47
C ILE A 86 -4.25 1.45 12.02
N ALA A 87 -5.51 1.76 12.30
CA ALA A 87 -6.09 3.04 11.93
C ALA A 87 -5.40 4.23 12.63
N VAL A 88 -5.05 4.07 13.90
CA VAL A 88 -4.28 5.09 14.65
C VAL A 88 -2.91 5.30 14.01
N PHE A 89 -2.19 4.22 13.69
CA PHE A 89 -0.88 4.30 13.05
C PHE A 89 -0.95 4.92 11.65
N VAL A 90 -1.91 4.50 10.81
CA VAL A 90 -2.11 5.08 9.47
C VAL A 90 -2.44 6.56 9.56
N LYS A 91 -3.26 6.96 10.55
CA LYS A 91 -3.57 8.37 10.76
C LYS A 91 -2.31 9.19 11.07
N GLU A 92 -1.44 8.70 11.94
CA GLU A 92 -0.18 9.38 12.28
C GLU A 92 0.72 9.56 11.05
N ILE A 93 0.78 8.55 10.17
CA ILE A 93 1.54 8.59 8.92
C ILE A 93 0.97 9.64 7.95
N ILE A 94 -0.35 9.64 7.75
CA ILE A 94 -1.03 10.62 6.88
C ILE A 94 -0.87 12.04 7.43
N ASP A 95 -1.05 12.24 8.74
CA ASP A 95 -0.87 13.55 9.38
C ASP A 95 0.58 14.05 9.25
N SER A 96 1.55 13.15 9.16
CA SER A 96 2.98 13.45 8.94
C SER A 96 3.31 13.66 7.45
N GLN A 97 2.32 13.64 6.57
CA GLN A 97 2.48 13.79 5.11
C GLN A 97 3.40 12.73 4.47
N VAL A 98 3.50 11.56 5.08
CA VAL A 98 4.17 10.42 4.49
C VAL A 98 3.20 9.70 3.55
N PRO A 99 3.64 9.36 2.32
CA PRO A 99 2.80 8.65 1.36
C PRO A 99 2.26 7.32 1.88
N VAL A 100 0.99 7.04 1.54
CA VAL A 100 0.31 5.77 1.84
C VAL A 100 -0.20 5.16 0.55
N ALA A 101 0.14 3.91 0.29
CA ALA A 101 -0.33 3.14 -0.85
C ALA A 101 -1.12 1.91 -0.38
N ALA A 102 -2.39 1.78 -0.79
CA ALA A 102 -3.28 0.71 -0.37
C ALA A 102 -3.96 0.02 -1.55
N MET A 103 -4.15 -1.29 -1.45
CA MET A 103 -4.72 -2.09 -2.52
C MET A 103 -5.86 -2.98 -2.02
N CYS A 104 -6.90 -3.21 -2.83
CA CYS A 104 -7.98 -4.16 -2.55
C CYS A 104 -8.63 -3.91 -1.16
N GLY A 105 -8.65 -4.91 -0.28
CA GLY A 105 -9.18 -4.80 1.08
C GLY A 105 -8.56 -3.70 1.94
N ALA A 106 -7.29 -3.35 1.71
CA ALA A 106 -6.64 -2.24 2.41
C ALA A 106 -7.17 -0.86 1.97
N ALA A 107 -7.56 -0.70 0.69
CA ALA A 107 -8.24 0.52 0.24
C ALA A 107 -9.61 0.68 0.92
N ILE A 108 -10.35 -0.42 1.06
CA ILE A 108 -11.64 -0.43 1.79
C ILE A 108 -11.42 -0.04 3.27
N PHE A 109 -10.37 -0.56 3.89
CA PHE A 109 -9.99 -0.18 5.26
C PHE A 109 -9.73 1.33 5.37
N LEU A 110 -9.00 1.96 4.43
CA LEU A 110 -8.80 3.40 4.43
C LEU A 110 -10.12 4.16 4.31
N GLY A 111 -11.02 3.72 3.44
CA GLY A 111 -12.36 4.30 3.28
C GLY A 111 -13.19 4.20 4.55
N LYS A 112 -13.24 3.03 5.17
CA LYS A 112 -13.95 2.77 6.43
C LYS A 112 -13.55 3.71 7.57
N HIS A 113 -12.28 4.08 7.63
CA HIS A 113 -11.74 4.97 8.67
C HIS A 113 -11.74 6.45 8.28
N GLY A 114 -12.41 6.81 7.16
CA GLY A 114 -12.60 8.20 6.72
C GLY A 114 -11.38 8.83 6.04
N PHE A 115 -10.31 8.08 5.79
CA PHE A 115 -9.10 8.61 5.15
C PHE A 115 -9.30 8.96 3.67
N LEU A 116 -10.40 8.50 3.06
CA LEU A 116 -10.74 8.72 1.67
C LEU A 116 -11.94 9.63 1.46
N ASP A 117 -12.50 10.24 2.50
CA ASP A 117 -13.73 11.03 2.42
C ASP A 117 -13.63 12.28 1.51
N THR A 118 -12.41 12.79 1.33
CA THR A 118 -12.11 13.97 0.47
C THR A 118 -10.98 13.73 -0.53
N VAL A 119 -10.60 12.47 -0.72
CA VAL A 119 -9.47 12.04 -1.55
C VAL A 119 -9.99 11.23 -2.74
N LYS A 120 -9.57 11.55 -3.96
CA LYS A 120 -9.86 10.68 -5.10
C LYS A 120 -9.22 9.32 -4.89
N HIS A 121 -10.01 8.27 -5.04
CA HIS A 121 -9.58 6.92 -4.76
C HIS A 121 -10.30 5.88 -5.62
N THR A 122 -9.80 4.66 -5.59
CA THR A 122 -10.40 3.49 -6.22
C THR A 122 -10.23 2.26 -5.33
N GLY A 123 -10.76 1.15 -5.77
CA GLY A 123 -10.67 -0.19 -5.18
C GLY A 123 -11.39 -1.18 -6.08
N ASP A 124 -11.68 -2.37 -5.57
CA ASP A 124 -12.27 -3.45 -6.36
C ASP A 124 -13.68 -3.08 -6.87
N ASP A 125 -14.52 -2.54 -5.99
CA ASP A 125 -15.85 -2.03 -6.36
C ASP A 125 -16.33 -1.00 -5.31
N LEU A 126 -17.04 0.06 -5.78
CA LEU A 126 -17.67 1.06 -4.91
C LEU A 126 -18.63 0.43 -3.89
N GLU A 127 -19.34 -0.63 -4.27
CA GLU A 127 -20.28 -1.30 -3.38
C GLU A 127 -19.61 -1.88 -2.13
N PHE A 128 -18.34 -2.28 -2.19
CA PHE A 128 -17.62 -2.76 -1.01
C PHE A 128 -17.37 -1.63 -0.01
N PHE A 129 -16.98 -0.44 -0.51
CA PHE A 129 -16.83 0.73 0.35
C PHE A 129 -18.15 1.16 0.98
N GLN A 130 -19.24 1.18 0.21
CA GLN A 130 -20.57 1.62 0.68
C GLN A 130 -21.16 0.70 1.76
N LYS A 131 -20.68 -0.54 1.88
CA LYS A 131 -21.06 -1.46 2.97
C LYS A 131 -20.40 -1.11 4.30
N GLU A 132 -19.33 -0.31 4.29
CA GLU A 132 -18.62 0.10 5.49
C GLU A 132 -19.26 1.35 6.12
N HIS A 133 -19.70 1.27 7.37
CA HIS A 133 -20.44 2.32 8.06
C HIS A 133 -19.70 3.66 8.21
N GLY A 134 -18.37 3.65 8.12
CA GLY A 134 -17.53 4.86 8.26
C GLY A 134 -17.20 5.56 6.95
N TYR A 135 -17.59 4.98 5.80
CA TYR A 135 -17.24 5.51 4.49
C TYR A 135 -18.17 6.62 4.03
N ASN A 136 -17.62 7.78 3.68
CA ASN A 136 -18.35 8.94 3.14
C ASN A 136 -17.69 9.50 1.86
N GLY A 137 -16.78 8.76 1.24
CA GLY A 137 -15.98 9.19 0.09
C GLY A 137 -16.55 8.91 -1.28
N GLN A 138 -17.84 8.53 -1.42
CA GLN A 138 -18.44 8.10 -2.69
C GLN A 138 -18.33 9.12 -3.82
N ASP A 139 -18.35 10.42 -3.49
CA ASP A 139 -18.23 11.51 -4.49
C ASP A 139 -16.79 11.64 -5.04
N PHE A 140 -15.83 11.02 -4.40
CA PHE A 140 -14.42 11.00 -4.78
C PHE A 140 -13.98 9.65 -5.36
N TYR A 141 -14.87 8.65 -5.40
CA TYR A 141 -14.56 7.36 -5.99
C TYR A 141 -14.41 7.47 -7.51
N VAL A 142 -13.36 6.87 -8.03
CA VAL A 142 -13.05 6.80 -9.48
C VAL A 142 -12.98 5.33 -9.89
N SER A 143 -13.79 4.94 -10.88
CA SER A 143 -13.73 3.60 -11.46
C SER A 143 -12.49 3.46 -12.34
N ALA A 144 -11.37 3.03 -11.75
CA ALA A 144 -10.08 2.84 -12.42
C ALA A 144 -9.31 1.70 -11.73
N GLN A 145 -8.27 1.17 -12.38
CA GLN A 145 -7.38 0.19 -11.74
C GLN A 145 -6.57 0.81 -10.61
N ILE A 146 -6.13 2.06 -10.79
CA ILE A 146 -5.32 2.80 -9.83
C ILE A 146 -5.71 4.29 -9.84
N VAL A 147 -5.64 4.90 -8.68
CA VAL A 147 -5.79 6.34 -8.48
C VAL A 147 -4.71 6.82 -7.52
N ARG A 148 -4.05 7.90 -7.89
CA ARG A 148 -3.20 8.68 -7.00
C ARG A 148 -3.80 10.06 -6.81
N ASP A 149 -3.99 10.47 -5.58
CA ASP A 149 -4.33 11.84 -5.21
C ASP A 149 -3.40 12.31 -4.09
N ASN A 150 -2.54 13.27 -4.41
CA ASN A 150 -1.46 13.72 -3.54
C ASN A 150 -0.58 12.56 -3.06
N GLU A 151 -0.51 12.34 -1.73
CA GLU A 151 0.30 11.31 -1.09
C GLU A 151 -0.47 9.98 -0.87
N ILE A 152 -1.71 9.87 -1.37
CA ILE A 152 -2.51 8.64 -1.27
C ILE A 152 -2.57 7.95 -2.63
N ILE A 153 -2.22 6.66 -2.64
CA ILE A 153 -2.38 5.76 -3.78
C ILE A 153 -3.37 4.67 -3.38
N THR A 154 -4.40 4.46 -4.20
CA THR A 154 -5.31 3.33 -4.03
C THR A 154 -5.43 2.55 -5.33
N ALA A 155 -5.60 1.23 -5.23
CA ALA A 155 -5.69 0.35 -6.38
C ALA A 155 -6.66 -0.81 -6.14
N ASN A 156 -7.20 -1.39 -7.21
CA ASN A 156 -7.94 -2.64 -7.15
C ASN A 156 -6.99 -3.86 -7.22
N GLU A 157 -7.50 -5.05 -6.94
CA GLU A 157 -6.75 -6.31 -6.84
C GLU A 157 -5.97 -6.70 -8.12
N THR A 158 -6.32 -6.12 -9.29
CA THR A 158 -5.72 -6.48 -10.59
C THR A 158 -4.55 -5.58 -10.98
N ALA A 159 -4.27 -4.53 -10.22
CA ALA A 159 -3.37 -3.43 -10.59
C ALA A 159 -1.94 -3.56 -10.04
N ALA A 160 -1.43 -4.76 -9.77
CA ALA A 160 -0.13 -4.94 -9.11
C ALA A 160 1.05 -4.26 -9.85
N VAL A 161 1.02 -4.24 -11.20
CA VAL A 161 2.05 -3.58 -12.03
C VAL A 161 1.89 -2.06 -11.98
N GLU A 162 0.67 -1.55 -12.14
CA GLU A 162 0.34 -0.12 -12.04
C GLU A 162 0.64 0.43 -10.66
N PHE A 163 0.35 -0.35 -9.62
CA PHE A 163 0.63 0.00 -8.23
C PHE A 163 2.12 0.20 -8.01
N ALA A 164 2.94 -0.72 -8.49
CA ALA A 164 4.39 -0.61 -8.41
C ALA A 164 4.92 0.60 -9.20
N SER A 165 4.49 0.79 -10.45
CA SER A 165 4.97 1.91 -11.28
C SER A 165 4.59 3.27 -10.66
N THR A 166 3.36 3.42 -10.16
CA THR A 166 2.93 4.67 -9.48
C THR A 166 3.73 4.94 -8.20
N ILE A 167 4.07 3.90 -7.44
CA ILE A 167 4.96 4.03 -6.26
C ILE A 167 6.37 4.43 -6.71
N PHE A 168 6.92 3.85 -7.77
CA PHE A 168 8.25 4.19 -8.28
C PHE A 168 8.34 5.65 -8.73
N GLU A 169 7.30 6.15 -9.41
CA GLU A 169 7.19 7.57 -9.79
C GLU A 169 7.18 8.48 -8.56
N LEU A 170 6.35 8.16 -7.55
CA LEU A 170 6.22 8.97 -6.35
C LEU A 170 7.50 9.01 -5.54
N LEU A 171 8.16 7.88 -5.33
CA LEU A 171 9.40 7.77 -4.59
C LEU A 171 10.64 8.13 -5.42
N LYS A 172 10.52 8.34 -6.73
CA LYS A 172 11.66 8.54 -7.64
C LYS A 172 12.69 7.41 -7.53
N VAL A 173 12.21 6.17 -7.53
CA VAL A 173 13.03 4.96 -7.43
C VAL A 173 14.03 4.91 -8.58
N VAL A 174 13.57 5.24 -9.79
CA VAL A 174 14.36 5.43 -11.02
C VAL A 174 13.83 6.64 -11.78
N ALA A 175 14.45 7.00 -12.90
CA ALA A 175 13.96 8.07 -13.78
C ALA A 175 12.59 7.71 -14.37
N ASP A 176 11.73 8.72 -14.63
CA ASP A 176 10.35 8.50 -15.06
C ASP A 176 10.25 7.67 -16.36
N GLU A 177 11.15 7.93 -17.33
CA GLU A 177 11.20 7.15 -18.58
C GLU A 177 11.55 5.66 -18.35
N ALA A 178 12.30 5.36 -17.29
CA ALA A 178 12.63 4.00 -16.92
C ALA A 178 11.44 3.32 -16.21
N VAL A 179 10.58 4.07 -15.49
CA VAL A 179 9.35 3.55 -14.91
C VAL A 179 8.37 3.14 -16.01
N ASP A 180 8.17 3.98 -17.04
CA ASP A 180 7.31 3.66 -18.17
C ASP A 180 7.77 2.39 -18.90
N ALA A 181 9.06 2.29 -19.19
CA ALA A 181 9.63 1.11 -19.83
C ALA A 181 9.50 -0.16 -18.96
N TRP A 182 9.66 -0.02 -17.65
CA TRP A 182 9.45 -1.11 -16.69
C TRP A 182 7.98 -1.55 -16.65
N HIS A 183 7.05 -0.59 -16.58
CA HIS A 183 5.61 -0.85 -16.60
C HIS A 183 5.22 -1.62 -17.86
N ASP A 184 5.59 -1.13 -19.05
CA ASP A 184 5.25 -1.77 -20.32
C ASP A 184 5.85 -3.18 -20.45
N HIS A 185 7.07 -3.37 -19.93
CA HIS A 185 7.71 -4.68 -19.93
C HIS A 185 6.92 -5.69 -19.08
N PHE A 186 6.51 -5.32 -17.85
CA PHE A 186 5.79 -6.24 -16.96
C PHE A 186 4.31 -6.38 -17.32
N LYS A 187 3.69 -5.34 -17.87
CA LYS A 187 2.27 -5.36 -18.25
C LYS A 187 2.02 -6.07 -19.58
N TYR A 188 2.87 -5.82 -20.58
CA TYR A 188 2.64 -6.26 -21.96
C TYR A 188 3.69 -7.26 -22.45
N GLY A 189 4.73 -7.55 -21.69
CA GLY A 189 5.86 -8.36 -22.09
C GLY A 189 6.88 -7.56 -22.90
N MET A 190 7.94 -8.26 -23.40
CA MET A 190 8.93 -7.59 -24.24
C MET A 190 8.28 -7.11 -25.53
N VAL A 191 8.22 -5.80 -25.72
CA VAL A 191 7.92 -5.20 -27.03
C VAL A 191 9.12 -5.47 -27.93
N ARG A 192 8.93 -6.25 -28.97
CA ARG A 192 9.97 -6.53 -29.98
C ARG A 192 10.09 -5.37 -30.94
#